data_7680f84bc77622aeac714da18a97d11b
#
_entry.id   7680f84bc77622aeac714da18a97d11b
#
_cell.length_a   1.000
_cell.length_b   1.000
_cell.length_c   1.000
_cell.angle_alpha   90.00
_cell.angle_beta   90.00
_cell.angle_gamma   90.00
#
_symmetry.space_group_name_H-M   'P 1'
#
loop_
_entity.id
_entity.type
_entity.pdbx_description
1 polymer ?
#
loop_
_entity_poly.entity_id
_entity_poly.type
_entity_poly.pdbx_seq_one_letter_code
_entity_poly.pdbx_strand_id
1 'polypeptide(L)'
;YWYPLYEKLCELDVVAHIHNTGSLRQREPYTLQFINEETTCIYGLLNSKVFDDFPTLKIMVSHGGGAMPYQLGRFEAGTIRLGAKDPKQLFSEKMKKLYYDTVLYTQDAIELLVKTVGVDRCIFGAECPGTGSQVHPKTGKPLDDVAQLVNNISFLNKEQKEDILWRNAVKLFKLDVDAMKKAQPKNTESMPTGSKAAGGGGH
;
A
#
# COMPACT_ATOMS: atom_id res chain seq x y z
N TYR A 1 4.59 -0.72 24.05
CA TYR A 1 3.54 0.29 24.21
C TYR A 1 2.26 -0.07 23.45
N TRP A 2 2.36 -0.57 22.20
CA TRP A 2 1.24 -0.95 21.33
C TRP A 2 0.84 -2.43 21.42
N TYR A 3 1.47 -3.24 22.26
CA TYR A 3 1.24 -4.69 22.34
C TYR A 3 -0.22 -5.07 22.61
N PRO A 4 -0.97 -4.39 23.51
CA PRO A 4 -2.39 -4.69 23.71
C PRO A 4 -3.25 -4.48 22.46
N LEU A 5 -2.87 -3.51 21.60
CA LEU A 5 -3.52 -3.31 20.31
C LEU A 5 -3.21 -4.46 19.34
N TYR A 6 -1.94 -4.87 19.23
CA TYR A 6 -1.53 -5.97 18.37
C TYR A 6 -2.19 -7.30 18.77
N GLU A 7 -2.26 -7.57 20.06
CA GLU A 7 -2.97 -8.72 20.61
C GLU A 7 -4.44 -8.72 20.18
N LYS A 8 -5.12 -7.58 20.34
CA LYS A 8 -6.53 -7.46 19.96
C LYS A 8 -6.75 -7.58 18.46
N LEU A 9 -5.88 -7.04 17.63
CA LEU A 9 -5.92 -7.21 16.17
C LEU A 9 -5.77 -8.68 15.77
N CYS A 10 -4.86 -9.42 16.42
CA CYS A 10 -4.68 -10.85 16.20
C CYS A 10 -5.91 -11.67 16.66
N GLU A 11 -6.45 -11.37 17.86
CA GLU A 11 -7.65 -12.03 18.40
C GLU A 11 -8.85 -11.89 17.46
N LEU A 12 -9.07 -10.67 16.94
CA LEU A 12 -10.17 -10.37 16.03
C LEU A 12 -9.89 -10.79 14.59
N ASP A 13 -8.67 -11.19 14.29
CA ASP A 13 -8.18 -11.52 12.93
C ASP A 13 -8.55 -10.43 11.90
N VAL A 14 -8.29 -9.17 12.26
CA VAL A 14 -8.52 -7.98 11.44
C VAL A 14 -7.22 -7.36 10.99
N VAL A 15 -7.28 -6.57 9.91
CA VAL A 15 -6.14 -5.86 9.33
C VAL A 15 -6.03 -4.47 9.92
N ALA A 16 -4.85 -4.09 10.37
CA ALA A 16 -4.55 -2.69 10.64
C ALA A 16 -4.00 -2.02 9.37
N HIS A 17 -4.58 -0.91 8.98
CA HIS A 17 -4.06 -0.08 7.89
C HIS A 17 -3.29 1.10 8.48
N ILE A 18 -1.99 1.14 8.21
CA ILE A 18 -1.12 2.24 8.61
C ILE A 18 -1.14 3.30 7.52
N HIS A 19 -1.62 4.47 7.90
CA HIS A 19 -1.56 5.67 7.10
C HIS A 19 -0.96 6.78 7.96
N ASN A 20 -0.01 7.52 7.42
CA ASN A 20 0.63 8.58 8.16
C ASN A 20 -0.32 9.76 8.42
N THR A 21 -0.04 10.49 9.49
CA THR A 21 -0.56 11.83 9.75
C THR A 21 0.56 12.86 9.58
N GLY A 22 0.25 14.15 9.61
CA GLY A 22 1.27 15.19 9.49
C GLY A 22 2.40 15.04 10.52
N SER A 23 3.63 15.29 10.09
CA SER A 23 4.80 15.32 10.96
C SER A 23 4.65 16.43 12.02
N LEU A 24 4.85 16.09 13.28
CA LEU A 24 4.84 17.06 14.39
C LEU A 24 5.88 18.16 14.23
N ARG A 25 6.93 17.91 13.45
CA ARG A 25 8.04 18.87 13.25
C ARG A 25 7.84 19.80 12.05
N GLN A 26 6.85 19.55 11.22
CA GLN A 26 6.50 20.37 10.04
C GLN A 26 7.71 20.77 9.15
N ARG A 27 8.73 19.90 9.08
CA ARG A 27 9.94 20.20 8.28
C ARG A 27 9.75 19.93 6.80
N GLU A 28 8.81 19.07 6.46
CA GLU A 28 8.59 18.61 5.10
C GLU A 28 7.24 19.10 4.58
N PRO A 29 7.15 19.41 3.27
CA PRO A 29 5.88 19.69 2.64
C PRO A 29 4.98 18.45 2.64
N TYR A 30 3.67 18.67 2.50
CA TYR A 30 2.61 17.68 2.62
C TYR A 30 2.94 16.32 1.97
N THR A 31 3.27 16.31 0.69
CA THR A 31 3.53 15.06 -0.04
C THR A 31 4.76 14.32 0.46
N LEU A 32 5.83 15.04 0.80
CA LEU A 32 7.09 14.42 1.24
C LEU A 32 6.98 13.82 2.64
N GLN A 33 6.26 14.48 3.54
CA GLN A 33 6.12 13.99 4.92
C GLN A 33 5.46 12.62 4.99
N PHE A 34 4.43 12.33 4.15
CA PHE A 34 3.79 11.02 4.13
C PHE A 34 4.80 9.92 3.82
N ILE A 35 5.56 10.10 2.75
CA ILE A 35 6.55 9.11 2.30
C ILE A 35 7.65 8.89 3.35
N ASN A 36 8.14 9.95 3.98
CA ASN A 36 9.21 9.87 4.97
C ASN A 36 8.74 9.19 6.27
N GLU A 37 7.58 9.58 6.78
CA GLU A 37 7.04 9.02 8.02
C GLU A 37 6.65 7.54 7.85
N GLU A 38 6.04 7.18 6.72
CA GLU A 38 5.74 5.77 6.42
C GLU A 38 7.01 4.94 6.30
N THR A 39 8.02 5.45 5.60
CA THR A 39 9.33 4.80 5.52
C THR A 39 9.91 4.56 6.91
N THR A 40 9.88 5.58 7.78
CA THR A 40 10.39 5.50 9.15
C THR A 40 9.60 4.50 9.99
N CYS A 41 8.27 4.56 9.93
CA CYS A 41 7.37 3.66 10.64
C CYS A 41 7.61 2.19 10.25
N ILE A 42 7.62 1.91 8.94
CA ILE A 42 7.82 0.55 8.40
C ILE A 42 9.19 0.02 8.79
N TYR A 43 10.24 0.84 8.66
CA TYR A 43 11.59 0.44 9.05
C TYR A 43 11.66 0.06 10.53
N GLY A 44 11.07 0.86 11.41
CA GLY A 44 11.01 0.57 12.84
C GLY A 44 10.21 -0.69 13.14
N LEU A 45 9.06 -0.85 12.52
CA LEU A 45 8.18 -2.01 12.72
C LEU A 45 8.85 -3.32 12.29
N LEU A 46 9.46 -3.36 11.10
CA LEU A 46 10.12 -4.55 10.56
C LEU A 46 11.42 -4.93 11.28
N ASN A 47 12.05 -3.99 11.98
CA ASN A 47 13.23 -4.26 12.81
C ASN A 47 12.90 -4.45 14.28
N SER A 48 11.64 -4.39 14.67
CA SER A 48 11.17 -4.73 16.01
C SER A 48 10.90 -6.23 16.13
N LYS A 49 10.52 -6.67 17.35
CA LYS A 49 10.07 -8.05 17.61
C LYS A 49 8.56 -8.25 17.37
N VAL A 50 7.84 -7.24 16.88
CA VAL A 50 6.38 -7.28 16.78
C VAL A 50 5.90 -8.49 15.97
N PHE A 51 6.49 -8.78 14.81
CA PHE A 51 6.08 -9.93 14.00
C PHE A 51 6.60 -11.28 14.49
N ASP A 52 7.53 -11.29 15.41
CA ASP A 52 7.98 -12.52 16.10
C ASP A 52 7.01 -12.83 17.25
N ASP A 53 6.62 -11.79 18.00
CA ASP A 53 5.68 -11.90 19.13
C ASP A 53 4.22 -12.06 18.66
N PHE A 54 3.86 -11.50 17.50
CA PHE A 54 2.52 -11.55 16.89
C PHE A 54 2.58 -12.08 15.44
N PRO A 55 2.85 -13.38 15.23
CA PRO A 55 3.07 -13.93 13.88
C PRO A 55 1.83 -13.93 12.98
N THR A 56 0.64 -13.78 13.55
CA THR A 56 -0.64 -13.68 12.80
C THR A 56 -1.09 -12.25 12.54
N LEU A 57 -0.33 -11.25 13.03
CA LEU A 57 -0.67 -9.84 12.85
C LEU A 57 -0.65 -9.46 11.36
N LYS A 58 -1.74 -8.82 10.93
CA LYS A 58 -1.91 -8.35 9.55
C LYS A 58 -1.84 -6.83 9.53
N ILE A 59 -0.85 -6.30 8.85
CA ILE A 59 -0.68 -4.85 8.67
C ILE A 59 -0.59 -4.56 7.18
N MET A 60 -1.41 -3.61 6.73
CA MET A 60 -1.33 -2.99 5.41
C MET A 60 -0.75 -1.57 5.56
N VAL A 61 0.06 -1.16 4.62
CA VAL A 61 0.70 0.17 4.62
C VAL A 61 0.35 0.92 3.35
N SER A 62 0.24 2.25 3.47
CA SER A 62 -0.13 3.13 2.37
C SER A 62 1.04 3.44 1.44
N HIS A 63 0.72 4.00 0.28
CA HIS A 63 1.65 4.56 -0.71
C HIS A 63 2.81 3.60 -1.07
N GLY A 64 2.46 2.32 -1.28
CA GLY A 64 3.44 1.29 -1.64
C GLY A 64 4.56 1.08 -0.62
N GLY A 65 4.38 1.57 0.61
CA GLY A 65 5.39 1.51 1.68
C GLY A 65 6.45 2.59 1.60
N GLY A 66 6.12 3.75 1.04
CA GLY A 66 7.03 4.88 0.97
C GLY A 66 8.27 4.60 0.12
N ALA A 67 9.46 4.88 0.64
CA ALA A 67 10.72 4.66 -0.08
C ALA A 67 11.27 3.21 0.06
N MET A 68 10.57 2.30 0.75
CA MET A 68 11.08 0.97 1.09
C MET A 68 11.44 0.13 -0.14
N PRO A 69 10.59 -0.02 -1.17
CA PRO A 69 10.94 -0.85 -2.34
C PRO A 69 12.14 -0.28 -3.10
N TYR A 70 12.20 1.04 -3.25
CA TYR A 70 13.27 1.71 -3.99
C TYR A 70 14.62 1.62 -3.28
N GLN A 71 14.65 1.70 -1.95
CA GLN A 71 15.87 1.68 -1.13
C GLN A 71 16.17 0.32 -0.51
N LEU A 72 15.51 -0.76 -0.97
CA LEU A 72 15.64 -2.10 -0.40
C LEU A 72 17.10 -2.52 -0.20
N GLY A 73 17.94 -2.35 -1.21
CA GLY A 73 19.36 -2.74 -1.11
C GLY A 73 20.13 -2.06 0.02
N ARG A 74 19.78 -0.80 0.32
CA ARG A 74 20.38 -0.06 1.44
C ARG A 74 19.90 -0.61 2.79
N PHE A 75 18.65 -0.92 2.94
CA PHE A 75 18.08 -1.50 4.16
C PHE A 75 18.58 -2.93 4.39
N GLU A 76 18.73 -3.71 3.31
CA GLU A 76 19.33 -5.03 3.32
C GLU A 76 20.78 -4.99 3.83
N ALA A 77 21.61 -4.10 3.26
CA ALA A 77 22.99 -3.90 3.71
C ALA A 77 23.06 -3.50 5.18
N GLY A 78 22.12 -2.66 5.64
CA GLY A 78 21.99 -2.31 7.06
C GLY A 78 21.71 -3.52 7.94
N THR A 79 20.79 -4.38 7.53
CA THR A 79 20.42 -5.60 8.25
C THR A 79 21.61 -6.58 8.35
N ILE A 80 22.35 -6.77 7.26
CA ILE A 80 23.58 -7.60 7.25
C ILE A 80 24.65 -7.02 8.17
N ARG A 81 24.85 -5.70 8.12
CA ARG A 81 25.80 -5.01 9.00
C ARG A 81 25.46 -5.19 10.48
N LEU A 82 24.19 -5.29 10.82
CA LEU A 82 23.71 -5.56 12.19
C LEU A 82 23.79 -7.04 12.58
N GLY A 83 24.35 -7.89 11.74
CA GLY A 83 24.67 -9.28 12.06
C GLY A 83 23.66 -10.31 11.55
N ALA A 84 22.78 -9.98 10.64
CA ALA A 84 21.91 -10.96 10.00
C ALA A 84 22.74 -11.98 9.22
N LYS A 85 22.59 -13.28 9.57
CA LYS A 85 23.28 -14.41 8.93
C LYS A 85 22.31 -15.38 8.27
N ASP A 86 21.05 -15.41 8.74
CA ASP A 86 19.99 -16.22 8.17
C ASP A 86 19.29 -15.41 7.07
N PRO A 87 19.07 -15.98 5.87
CA PRO A 87 18.29 -15.34 4.82
C PRO A 87 16.92 -14.82 5.29
N LYS A 88 16.26 -15.51 6.23
CA LYS A 88 14.98 -15.06 6.81
C LYS A 88 15.06 -13.76 7.61
N GLN A 89 16.26 -13.35 8.01
CA GLN A 89 16.50 -12.09 8.73
C GLN A 89 16.70 -10.91 7.77
N LEU A 90 16.84 -11.16 6.48
CA LEU A 90 17.05 -10.14 5.48
C LEU A 90 15.85 -9.18 5.40
N PHE A 91 16.13 -7.93 5.10
CA PHE A 91 15.08 -6.91 5.05
C PHE A 91 14.03 -7.19 3.97
N SER A 92 14.46 -7.74 2.83
CA SER A 92 13.60 -8.21 1.75
C SER A 92 12.57 -9.26 2.21
N GLU A 93 12.97 -10.19 3.06
CA GLU A 93 12.05 -11.18 3.63
C GLU A 93 11.12 -10.58 4.69
N LYS A 94 11.63 -9.65 5.49
CA LYS A 94 10.81 -8.91 6.46
C LYS A 94 9.71 -8.11 5.77
N MET A 95 9.98 -7.48 4.62
CA MET A 95 8.98 -6.73 3.87
C MET A 95 7.79 -7.58 3.46
N LYS A 96 7.95 -8.87 3.20
CA LYS A 96 6.85 -9.79 2.86
C LYS A 96 5.89 -10.08 4.03
N LYS A 97 6.17 -9.61 5.23
CA LYS A 97 5.25 -9.68 6.38
C LYS A 97 4.13 -8.63 6.32
N LEU A 98 4.27 -7.61 5.47
CA LEU A 98 3.30 -6.53 5.30
C LEU A 98 2.50 -6.70 4.01
N TYR A 99 1.37 -5.98 3.93
CA TYR A 99 0.62 -5.74 2.71
C TYR A 99 0.79 -4.28 2.29
N TYR A 100 0.72 -4.00 1.00
CA TYR A 100 1.03 -2.70 0.42
C TYR A 100 -0.08 -2.30 -0.55
N ASP A 101 -0.55 -1.07 -0.49
CA ASP A 101 -1.42 -0.56 -1.54
C ASP A 101 -0.63 -0.23 -2.83
N THR A 102 -1.36 0.00 -3.91
CA THR A 102 -0.78 0.36 -5.20
C THR A 102 -0.85 1.86 -5.50
N VAL A 103 -0.96 2.71 -4.48
CA VAL A 103 -1.07 4.16 -4.62
C VAL A 103 0.29 4.76 -4.95
N LEU A 104 0.78 4.54 -6.19
CA LEU A 104 2.13 4.91 -6.64
C LEU A 104 2.14 5.73 -7.93
N TYR A 105 0.99 5.86 -8.62
CA TYR A 105 0.72 6.70 -9.79
C TYR A 105 1.61 6.51 -11.02
N THR A 106 2.58 5.58 -11.00
CA THR A 106 3.39 5.22 -12.16
C THR A 106 3.50 3.70 -12.28
N GLN A 107 3.51 3.21 -13.52
CA GLN A 107 3.65 1.78 -13.79
C GLN A 107 4.96 1.23 -13.22
N ASP A 108 6.08 1.91 -13.45
CA ASP A 108 7.41 1.47 -13.01
C ASP A 108 7.48 1.31 -11.48
N ALA A 109 6.85 2.21 -10.73
CA ALA A 109 6.83 2.12 -9.28
C ALA A 109 6.00 0.92 -8.79
N ILE A 110 4.83 0.67 -9.41
CA ILE A 110 4.01 -0.51 -9.09
C ILE A 110 4.76 -1.80 -9.48
N GLU A 111 5.42 -1.83 -10.64
CA GLU A 111 6.25 -2.97 -11.04
C GLU A 111 7.38 -3.25 -10.04
N LEU A 112 8.07 -2.21 -9.58
CA LEU A 112 9.12 -2.34 -8.57
C LEU A 112 8.54 -2.90 -7.26
N LEU A 113 7.40 -2.39 -6.80
CA LEU A 113 6.73 -2.91 -5.61
C LEU A 113 6.42 -4.40 -5.76
N VAL A 114 5.74 -4.80 -6.85
CA VAL A 114 5.35 -6.20 -7.10
C VAL A 114 6.58 -7.12 -7.17
N LYS A 115 7.66 -6.70 -7.82
CA LYS A 115 8.92 -7.45 -7.90
C LYS A 115 9.59 -7.60 -6.53
N THR A 116 9.39 -6.62 -5.65
CA THR A 116 10.00 -6.59 -4.31
C THR A 116 9.26 -7.47 -3.31
N VAL A 117 7.94 -7.35 -3.23
CA VAL A 117 7.16 -7.99 -2.15
C VAL A 117 6.33 -9.18 -2.62
N GLY A 118 6.10 -9.31 -3.92
CA GLY A 118 5.25 -10.34 -4.52
C GLY A 118 3.80 -9.87 -4.75
N VAL A 119 3.13 -10.56 -5.69
CA VAL A 119 1.74 -10.27 -6.08
C VAL A 119 0.78 -10.36 -4.89
N ASP A 120 0.95 -11.36 -4.05
CA ASP A 120 0.08 -11.67 -2.90
C ASP A 120 0.14 -10.63 -1.76
N ARG A 121 1.08 -9.71 -1.82
CA ARG A 121 1.24 -8.62 -0.85
C ARG A 121 0.72 -7.28 -1.36
N CYS A 122 0.35 -7.20 -2.63
CA CYS A 122 -0.15 -5.96 -3.24
C CYS A 122 -1.67 -5.91 -3.21
N ILE A 123 -2.21 -4.80 -2.71
CA ILE A 123 -3.65 -4.53 -2.58
C ILE A 123 -3.98 -3.30 -3.43
N PHE A 124 -5.00 -3.40 -4.27
CA PHE A 124 -5.42 -2.25 -5.07
C PHE A 124 -5.82 -1.05 -4.21
N GLY A 125 -5.29 0.10 -4.55
CA GLY A 125 -5.65 1.41 -4.03
C GLY A 125 -5.39 2.47 -5.08
N ALA A 126 -6.23 3.51 -5.16
CA ALA A 126 -6.12 4.60 -6.12
C ALA A 126 -6.03 5.99 -5.46
N GLU A 127 -6.42 6.09 -4.18
CA GLU A 127 -6.52 7.38 -3.47
C GLU A 127 -7.42 8.40 -4.21
N CYS A 128 -8.58 7.93 -4.67
CA CYS A 128 -9.55 8.76 -5.37
C CYS A 128 -10.81 8.98 -4.51
N PRO A 129 -11.17 10.26 -4.21
CA PRO A 129 -10.47 11.51 -4.53
C PRO A 129 -9.29 11.78 -3.59
N GLY A 130 -8.18 12.29 -4.13
CA GLY A 130 -6.99 12.60 -3.35
C GLY A 130 -5.89 13.24 -4.19
N THR A 131 -4.64 13.08 -3.75
CA THR A 131 -3.45 13.61 -4.46
C THR A 131 -3.38 13.09 -5.90
N GLY A 132 -3.75 11.84 -6.13
CA GLY A 132 -3.73 11.20 -7.45
C GLY A 132 -4.82 11.67 -8.43
N SER A 133 -5.86 12.37 -7.97
CA SER A 133 -6.96 12.84 -8.82
C SER A 133 -6.57 13.98 -9.78
N GLN A 134 -5.30 14.34 -9.83
CA GLN A 134 -4.78 15.37 -10.74
C GLN A 134 -4.59 14.80 -12.15
N VAL A 135 -4.93 15.61 -13.16
CA VAL A 135 -4.69 15.24 -14.56
C VAL A 135 -3.25 15.55 -14.94
N HIS A 136 -2.53 14.54 -15.42
CA HIS A 136 -1.16 14.69 -15.84
C HIS A 136 -1.07 15.52 -17.13
N PRO A 137 -0.34 16.67 -17.15
CA PRO A 137 -0.42 17.64 -18.26
C PRO A 137 0.13 17.12 -19.59
N LYS A 138 1.02 16.10 -19.57
CA LYS A 138 1.57 15.51 -20.80
C LYS A 138 0.66 14.43 -21.38
N THR A 139 -0.10 13.68 -20.56
CA THR A 139 -0.87 12.54 -21.01
C THR A 139 -2.36 12.83 -21.09
N GLY A 140 -2.84 13.87 -20.43
CA GLY A 140 -4.27 14.20 -20.30
C GLY A 140 -5.07 13.18 -19.47
N LYS A 141 -4.39 12.25 -18.77
CA LYS A 141 -5.03 11.21 -17.95
C LYS A 141 -4.89 11.53 -16.46
N PRO A 142 -5.85 11.14 -15.63
CA PRO A 142 -5.71 11.22 -14.18
C PRO A 142 -4.61 10.27 -13.70
N LEU A 143 -3.91 10.68 -12.65
CA LEU A 143 -2.83 9.87 -12.06
C LEU A 143 -3.38 8.67 -11.27
N ASP A 144 -4.63 8.78 -10.78
CA ASP A 144 -5.30 7.73 -10.02
C ASP A 144 -5.94 6.62 -10.88
N ASP A 145 -5.66 6.60 -12.19
CA ASP A 145 -6.02 5.46 -13.07
C ASP A 145 -5.10 4.24 -12.84
N VAL A 146 -4.95 3.89 -11.55
CA VAL A 146 -4.05 2.82 -11.08
C VAL A 146 -4.44 1.45 -11.62
N ALA A 147 -5.75 1.21 -11.83
CA ALA A 147 -6.20 -0.06 -12.40
C ALA A 147 -5.62 -0.30 -13.79
N GLN A 148 -5.55 0.74 -14.62
CA GLN A 148 -4.95 0.65 -15.95
C GLN A 148 -3.43 0.42 -15.86
N LEU A 149 -2.74 1.05 -14.89
CA LEU A 149 -1.31 0.82 -14.68
C LEU A 149 -1.03 -0.64 -14.32
N VAL A 150 -1.81 -1.25 -13.43
CA VAL A 150 -1.70 -2.68 -13.08
C VAL A 150 -1.98 -3.56 -14.30
N ASN A 151 -3.01 -3.24 -15.10
CA ASN A 151 -3.34 -4.00 -16.29
C ASN A 151 -2.24 -3.97 -17.37
N ASN A 152 -1.45 -2.91 -17.42
CA ASN A 152 -0.36 -2.74 -18.38
C ASN A 152 0.92 -3.49 -17.98
N ILE A 153 1.04 -4.03 -16.77
CA ILE A 153 2.23 -4.76 -16.34
C ILE A 153 2.41 -6.03 -17.19
N SER A 154 3.46 -6.08 -17.97
CA SER A 154 3.66 -7.11 -18.99
C SER A 154 4.08 -8.48 -18.42
N PHE A 155 4.78 -8.51 -17.30
CA PHE A 155 5.25 -9.76 -16.69
C PHE A 155 4.20 -10.45 -15.80
N LEU A 156 3.05 -9.83 -15.58
CA LEU A 156 1.94 -10.43 -14.85
C LEU A 156 0.94 -11.09 -15.80
N ASN A 157 0.52 -12.30 -15.46
CA ASN A 157 -0.60 -12.95 -16.15
C ASN A 157 -1.95 -12.37 -15.66
N LYS A 158 -3.05 -12.78 -16.31
CA LYS A 158 -4.40 -12.29 -15.99
C LYS A 158 -4.78 -12.53 -14.52
N GLU A 159 -4.49 -13.72 -14.01
CA GLU A 159 -4.83 -14.08 -12.63
C GLU A 159 -4.09 -13.22 -11.60
N GLN A 160 -2.80 -13.00 -11.82
CA GLN A 160 -1.99 -12.14 -10.96
C GLN A 160 -2.45 -10.67 -10.95
N LYS A 161 -2.91 -10.15 -12.10
CA LYS A 161 -3.52 -8.82 -12.18
C LYS A 161 -4.84 -8.76 -11.39
N GLU A 162 -5.70 -9.76 -11.53
CA GLU A 162 -6.93 -9.88 -10.76
C GLU A 162 -6.66 -10.06 -9.27
N ASP A 163 -5.58 -10.75 -8.88
CA ASP A 163 -5.18 -10.89 -7.48
C ASP A 163 -4.88 -9.51 -6.89
N ILE A 164 -4.07 -8.68 -7.56
CA ILE A 164 -3.78 -7.31 -7.11
C ILE A 164 -5.04 -6.45 -7.09
N LEU A 165 -5.84 -6.50 -8.17
CA LEU A 165 -6.96 -5.59 -8.36
C LEU A 165 -8.12 -5.83 -7.38
N TRP A 166 -8.34 -7.08 -6.93
CA TRP A 166 -9.46 -7.36 -6.03
C TRP A 166 -9.33 -8.61 -5.16
N ARG A 167 -8.76 -9.73 -5.64
CA ARG A 167 -8.79 -10.99 -4.89
C ARG A 167 -8.00 -10.94 -3.59
N ASN A 168 -6.85 -10.26 -3.60
CA ASN A 168 -6.05 -10.10 -2.39
C ASN A 168 -6.81 -9.31 -1.32
N ALA A 169 -7.54 -8.25 -1.71
CA ALA A 169 -8.40 -7.51 -0.79
C ALA A 169 -9.53 -8.40 -0.23
N VAL A 170 -10.20 -9.16 -1.09
CA VAL A 170 -11.25 -10.11 -0.66
C VAL A 170 -10.72 -11.08 0.38
N LYS A 171 -9.55 -11.68 0.13
CA LYS A 171 -8.91 -12.64 1.03
C LYS A 171 -8.46 -11.97 2.33
N LEU A 172 -7.79 -10.83 2.23
CA LEU A 172 -7.20 -10.13 3.37
C LEU A 172 -8.25 -9.59 4.33
N PHE A 173 -9.30 -8.95 3.79
CA PHE A 173 -10.38 -8.34 4.56
C PHE A 173 -11.58 -9.26 4.77
N LYS A 174 -11.53 -10.50 4.27
CA LYS A 174 -12.60 -11.52 4.38
C LYS A 174 -13.95 -11.00 3.85
N LEU A 175 -13.92 -10.35 2.68
CA LEU A 175 -15.11 -9.74 2.09
C LEU A 175 -16.05 -10.80 1.53
N ASP A 176 -17.35 -10.68 1.86
CA ASP A 176 -18.40 -11.47 1.23
C ASP A 176 -18.81 -10.87 -0.12
N VAL A 177 -18.17 -11.35 -1.18
CA VAL A 177 -18.39 -10.86 -2.54
C VAL A 177 -19.83 -11.08 -3.01
N ASP A 178 -20.47 -12.17 -2.58
CA ASP A 178 -21.85 -12.47 -2.98
C ASP A 178 -22.86 -11.55 -2.28
N ALA A 179 -22.64 -11.27 -1.01
CA ALA A 179 -23.39 -10.25 -0.30
C ALA A 179 -23.21 -8.85 -0.92
N MET A 180 -21.98 -8.50 -1.26
CA MET A 180 -21.67 -7.20 -1.93
C MET A 180 -22.35 -7.07 -3.28
N LYS A 181 -22.35 -8.11 -4.12
CA LYS A 181 -23.06 -8.11 -5.41
C LYS A 181 -24.57 -7.95 -5.24
N LYS A 182 -25.17 -8.56 -4.23
CA LYS A 182 -26.59 -8.43 -3.92
C LYS A 182 -26.98 -7.04 -3.41
N ALA A 183 -26.03 -6.36 -2.73
CA ALA A 183 -26.23 -5.03 -2.16
C ALA A 183 -26.08 -3.90 -3.21
N GLN A 184 -25.54 -4.19 -4.41
CA GLN A 184 -25.43 -3.18 -5.46
C GLN A 184 -26.82 -2.70 -5.88
N PRO A 185 -27.06 -1.36 -5.97
CA PRO A 185 -28.31 -0.85 -6.50
C PRO A 185 -28.49 -1.31 -7.95
N LYS A 186 -29.69 -1.77 -8.28
CA LYS A 186 -30.04 -2.31 -9.61
C LYS A 186 -29.96 -1.28 -10.74
N ASN A 187 -29.74 0.01 -10.44
CA ASN A 187 -29.58 1.11 -11.39
C ASN A 187 -28.24 1.79 -11.16
N THR A 188 -27.23 1.37 -11.88
CA THR A 188 -26.10 2.24 -12.19
C THR A 188 -26.45 3.03 -13.45
N GLU A 189 -27.25 4.06 -13.33
CA GLU A 189 -27.19 5.15 -14.29
C GLU A 189 -25.74 5.67 -14.23
N SER A 190 -25.11 5.72 -15.40
CA SER A 190 -23.73 6.17 -15.57
C SER A 190 -23.50 7.43 -14.75
N MET A 191 -22.57 7.37 -13.77
CA MET A 191 -22.11 8.59 -13.11
C MET A 191 -21.64 9.58 -14.18
N PRO A 192 -22.06 10.84 -14.12
CA PRO A 192 -21.57 11.84 -15.06
C PRO A 192 -20.06 11.95 -14.91
N THR A 193 -19.35 11.64 -15.99
CA THR A 193 -17.93 11.89 -16.10
C THR A 193 -17.71 13.40 -16.08
N GLY A 194 -17.21 13.92 -14.97
CA GLY A 194 -16.82 15.34 -14.90
C GLY A 194 -17.40 16.11 -13.72
N SER A 195 -16.93 15.90 -12.53
CA SER A 195 -16.93 16.98 -11.53
C SER A 195 -15.75 17.90 -11.81
N LYS A 196 -16.05 19.11 -12.28
CA LYS A 196 -15.09 20.22 -12.25
C LYS A 196 -14.60 20.35 -10.80
N ALA A 197 -13.30 20.16 -10.58
CA ALA A 197 -12.68 20.43 -9.30
C ALA A 197 -13.00 21.87 -8.90
N ALA A 198 -13.79 22.03 -7.85
CA ALA A 198 -13.93 23.31 -7.17
C ALA A 198 -12.58 23.64 -6.55
N GLY A 199 -11.95 24.72 -7.02
CA GLY A 199 -10.71 25.21 -6.47
C GLY A 199 -10.89 25.58 -5.00
N GLY A 200 -10.35 24.76 -4.12
CA GLY A 200 -10.21 25.04 -2.69
C GLY A 200 -8.86 25.71 -2.47
N GLY A 201 -8.92 27.02 -2.22
CA GLY A 201 -7.77 27.84 -1.89
C GLY A 201 -7.09 27.44 -0.59
N GLY A 202 -5.81 27.73 -0.58
CA GLY A 202 -4.76 27.56 0.36
C GLY A 202 -4.99 27.74 1.85
N HIS A 203 -4.14 27.11 2.58
CA HIS A 203 -3.26 27.75 3.57
C HIS A 203 -2.17 26.73 3.93
#